data_94b193d8706aad16c943ddea9fd30ab8
#
_entry.id   94b193d8706aad16c943ddea9fd30ab8
#
_cell.length_a   1.000
_cell.length_b   1.000
_cell.length_c   1.000
_cell.angle_alpha   90.00
_cell.angle_beta   90.00
_cell.angle_gamma   90.00
#
_symmetry.space_group_name_H-M   'P 1'
#
loop_
_entity.id
_entity.type
_entity.pdbx_description
1 polymer ?
#
loop_
_entity_poly.entity_id
_entity_poly.type
_entity_poly.pdbx_seq_one_letter_code
_entity_poly.pdbx_strand_id
1 'polypeptide(L)'
;MQELSAGVYHYRVWRPGSFKGVSFNGTYLVGEGQSERVLIDPPPLNAWELEHVEALGAPTLIVITNANHLRAGPELRERFGARLVVPAADAERIPAEFAGQVDGSFAPGETLAGLEVIGLADQKTPGESGLYDPARQLMILGDALIGTPGGALSLLPDAKFADPAKARAGLRVLLEREIKTLVLGDGESLQRGVRDALLSFFREVPEVELVEVEHGRGPKEGAAGWYVLNLDE
;
A
#
# COMPACT_ATOMS: atom_id res chain seq x y z
N MET A 1 -11.17 0.00 -14.00
CA MET A 1 -10.16 1.05 -13.80
C MET A 1 -10.84 2.35 -13.48
N GLN A 2 -10.31 3.18 -12.59
CA GLN A 2 -10.83 4.49 -12.17
C GLN A 2 -9.71 5.52 -12.28
N GLU A 3 -9.98 6.69 -12.86
CA GLU A 3 -9.07 7.82 -12.79
C GLU A 3 -9.28 8.53 -11.44
N LEU A 4 -8.21 8.64 -10.64
CA LEU A 4 -8.22 9.29 -9.33
C LEU A 4 -7.92 10.79 -9.44
N SER A 5 -7.02 11.15 -10.35
CA SER A 5 -6.66 12.51 -10.74
C SER A 5 -6.02 12.46 -12.12
N ALA A 6 -5.78 13.61 -12.75
CA ALA A 6 -5.25 13.69 -14.10
C ALA A 6 -4.01 12.79 -14.30
N GLY A 7 -4.16 11.76 -15.13
CA GLY A 7 -3.12 10.81 -15.45
C GLY A 7 -2.77 9.80 -14.35
N VAL A 8 -3.58 9.67 -13.31
CA VAL A 8 -3.43 8.67 -12.25
C VAL A 8 -4.60 7.71 -12.29
N TYR A 9 -4.37 6.52 -12.77
CA TYR A 9 -5.38 5.48 -12.94
C TYR A 9 -5.17 4.36 -11.93
N HIS A 10 -6.26 3.86 -11.36
CA HIS A 10 -6.26 2.86 -10.30
C HIS A 10 -7.06 1.64 -10.75
N TYR A 11 -6.46 0.45 -10.61
CA TYR A 11 -7.08 -0.84 -10.87
C TYR A 11 -7.42 -1.50 -9.56
N ARG A 12 -8.59 -2.12 -9.47
CA ARG A 12 -9.02 -2.82 -8.26
C ARG A 12 -9.49 -4.22 -8.62
N VAL A 13 -8.80 -5.22 -8.09
CA VAL A 13 -9.17 -6.63 -8.28
C VAL A 13 -9.62 -7.21 -6.96
N TRP A 14 -10.83 -7.77 -6.95
CA TRP A 14 -11.38 -8.47 -5.81
C TRP A 14 -11.03 -9.95 -5.92
N ARG A 15 -10.42 -10.51 -4.86
CA ARG A 15 -10.14 -11.95 -4.78
C ARG A 15 -10.98 -12.58 -3.69
N PRO A 16 -11.67 -13.73 -3.95
CA PRO A 16 -12.28 -14.53 -2.91
C PRO A 16 -11.23 -14.93 -1.86
N GLY A 17 -11.55 -14.77 -0.57
CA GLY A 17 -10.64 -15.12 0.52
C GLY A 17 -9.55 -14.11 0.84
N SER A 18 -9.54 -12.92 0.20
CA SER A 18 -8.65 -11.83 0.61
C SER A 18 -8.93 -11.41 2.06
N PHE A 19 -7.88 -10.98 2.77
CA PHE A 19 -7.99 -10.51 4.15
C PHE A 19 -9.06 -9.41 4.25
N LYS A 20 -10.06 -9.61 5.10
CA LYS A 20 -11.19 -8.68 5.32
C LYS A 20 -11.92 -8.23 4.03
N GLY A 21 -11.88 -8.99 2.93
CA GLY A 21 -12.49 -8.58 1.67
C GLY A 21 -11.80 -7.40 1.00
N VAL A 22 -10.52 -7.18 1.28
CA VAL A 22 -9.72 -6.08 0.73
C VAL A 22 -9.39 -6.33 -0.74
N SER A 23 -9.55 -5.31 -1.59
CA SER A 23 -9.13 -5.38 -2.99
C SER A 23 -7.61 -5.32 -3.12
N PHE A 24 -7.07 -6.02 -4.12
CA PHE A 24 -5.70 -5.85 -4.59
C PHE A 24 -5.69 -4.81 -5.70
N ASN A 25 -4.85 -3.82 -5.57
CA ASN A 25 -4.84 -2.68 -6.45
C ASN A 25 -3.50 -2.53 -7.17
N GLY A 26 -3.54 -1.93 -8.35
CA GLY A 26 -2.38 -1.45 -9.07
C GLY A 26 -2.63 -0.01 -9.53
N THR A 27 -1.56 0.70 -9.84
CA THR A 27 -1.64 2.10 -10.25
C THR A 27 -0.94 2.29 -11.59
N TYR A 28 -1.57 3.02 -12.50
CA TYR A 28 -0.98 3.40 -13.76
C TYR A 28 -0.85 4.92 -13.85
N LEU A 29 0.37 5.38 -14.04
CA LEU A 29 0.70 6.79 -14.19
C LEU A 29 1.00 7.08 -15.65
N VAL A 30 0.24 8.02 -16.20
CA VAL A 30 0.46 8.61 -17.52
C VAL A 30 0.32 10.13 -17.37
N GLY A 31 1.01 10.92 -18.15
CA GLY A 31 0.82 12.37 -18.06
C GLY A 31 1.60 13.13 -19.10
N GLU A 32 1.11 14.34 -19.42
CA GLU A 32 1.87 15.31 -20.20
C GLU A 32 3.14 15.67 -19.43
N GLY A 33 4.29 15.54 -20.09
CA GLY A 33 5.60 15.83 -19.50
C GLY A 33 6.25 14.68 -18.75
N GLN A 34 5.59 13.53 -18.56
CA GLN A 34 6.27 12.32 -18.11
C GLN A 34 6.90 11.59 -19.30
N SER A 35 8.21 11.35 -19.21
CA SER A 35 8.96 10.61 -20.24
C SER A 35 8.61 9.11 -20.23
N GLU A 36 8.06 8.59 -19.15
CA GLU A 36 7.75 7.20 -18.95
C GLU A 36 6.30 7.02 -18.46
N ARG A 37 5.66 5.97 -18.94
CA ARG A 37 4.36 5.50 -18.46
C ARG A 37 4.62 4.37 -17.48
N VAL A 38 4.23 4.59 -16.22
CA VAL A 38 4.62 3.74 -15.10
C VAL A 38 3.45 2.94 -14.59
N LEU A 39 3.57 1.62 -14.64
CA LEU A 39 2.61 0.69 -14.03
C LEU A 39 3.19 0.18 -12.69
N ILE A 40 2.46 0.37 -11.60
CA ILE A 40 2.93 0.09 -10.24
C ILE A 40 2.10 -1.03 -9.63
N ASP A 41 2.77 -2.07 -9.10
CA ASP A 41 2.18 -3.23 -8.41
C ASP A 41 1.00 -3.86 -9.17
N PRO A 42 1.11 -4.14 -10.47
CA PRO A 42 -0.04 -4.52 -11.26
C PRO A 42 -0.63 -5.87 -10.82
N PRO A 43 -1.92 -5.91 -10.44
CA PRO A 43 -2.64 -7.17 -10.35
C PRO A 43 -2.86 -7.77 -11.74
N PRO A 44 -3.29 -9.03 -11.86
CA PRO A 44 -3.74 -9.57 -13.14
C PRO A 44 -4.85 -8.70 -13.73
N LEU A 45 -4.62 -8.21 -14.95
CA LEU A 45 -5.58 -7.36 -15.66
C LEU A 45 -6.48 -8.21 -16.56
N ASN A 46 -7.77 -7.90 -16.61
CA ASN A 46 -8.68 -8.53 -17.57
C ASN A 46 -8.54 -7.89 -18.97
N ALA A 47 -9.19 -8.47 -19.98
CA ALA A 47 -9.09 -8.01 -21.37
C ALA A 47 -9.46 -6.52 -21.53
N TRP A 48 -10.53 -6.07 -20.86
CA TRP A 48 -10.97 -4.67 -20.93
C TRP A 48 -9.96 -3.71 -20.28
N GLU A 49 -9.36 -4.10 -19.17
CA GLU A 49 -8.31 -3.31 -18.50
C GLU A 49 -7.05 -3.23 -19.35
N LEU A 50 -6.67 -4.33 -20.01
CA LEU A 50 -5.55 -4.36 -20.94
C LEU A 50 -5.77 -3.43 -22.13
N GLU A 51 -6.94 -3.48 -22.76
CA GLU A 51 -7.32 -2.57 -23.85
C GLU A 51 -7.26 -1.10 -23.40
N HIS A 52 -7.67 -0.84 -22.17
CA HIS A 52 -7.65 0.50 -21.62
C HIS A 52 -6.21 1.00 -21.35
N VAL A 53 -5.33 0.15 -20.83
CA VAL A 53 -3.90 0.46 -20.70
C VAL A 53 -3.28 0.76 -22.07
N GLU A 54 -3.59 -0.05 -23.07
CA GLU A 54 -3.10 0.15 -24.44
C GLU A 54 -3.60 1.46 -25.05
N ALA A 55 -4.86 1.83 -24.82
CA ALA A 55 -5.47 3.07 -25.30
C ALA A 55 -4.81 4.32 -24.66
N LEU A 56 -4.39 4.23 -23.40
CA LEU A 56 -3.63 5.30 -22.72
C LEU A 56 -2.15 5.34 -23.14
N GLY A 57 -1.71 4.36 -23.92
CA GLY A 57 -0.33 4.13 -24.31
C GLY A 57 0.31 3.03 -23.45
N ALA A 58 0.96 2.06 -24.06
CA ALA A 58 1.58 0.94 -23.34
C ALA A 58 2.59 1.42 -22.28
N PRO A 59 2.67 0.80 -21.08
CA PRO A 59 3.67 1.13 -20.07
C PRO A 59 5.07 0.90 -20.59
N THR A 60 6.01 1.74 -20.18
CA THR A 60 7.43 1.61 -20.49
C THR A 60 8.22 1.14 -19.28
N LEU A 61 7.65 1.32 -18.08
CA LEU A 61 8.23 0.94 -16.81
C LEU A 61 7.18 0.26 -15.92
N ILE A 62 7.55 -0.85 -15.32
CA ILE A 62 6.79 -1.53 -14.27
C ILE A 62 7.62 -1.46 -12.99
N VAL A 63 7.04 -0.89 -11.92
CA VAL A 63 7.68 -0.74 -10.62
C VAL A 63 6.95 -1.60 -9.60
N ILE A 64 7.70 -2.40 -8.86
CA ILE A 64 7.19 -3.23 -7.78
C ILE A 64 7.63 -2.62 -6.45
N THR A 65 6.70 -2.31 -5.55
CA THR A 65 7.00 -1.63 -4.29
C THR A 65 7.61 -2.54 -3.23
N ASN A 66 7.35 -3.85 -3.31
CA ASN A 66 7.96 -4.89 -2.48
C ASN A 66 7.86 -6.26 -3.18
N ALA A 67 8.67 -7.24 -2.77
CA ALA A 67 8.71 -8.56 -3.43
C ALA A 67 7.36 -9.30 -3.50
N ASN A 68 6.45 -9.07 -2.55
CA ASN A 68 5.14 -9.73 -2.54
C ASN A 68 4.16 -9.11 -3.57
N HIS A 69 4.50 -7.95 -4.12
CA HIS A 69 3.71 -7.24 -5.11
C HIS A 69 4.17 -7.49 -6.56
N LEU A 70 5.05 -8.47 -6.78
CA LEU A 70 5.46 -8.88 -8.14
C LEU A 70 4.24 -9.20 -9.02
N ARG A 71 3.26 -9.91 -8.48
CA ARG A 71 1.92 -10.17 -9.05
C ARG A 71 1.98 -10.48 -10.55
N ALA A 72 1.34 -9.67 -11.42
CA ALA A 72 1.36 -9.81 -12.87
C ALA A 72 2.52 -9.05 -13.56
N GLY A 73 3.46 -8.51 -12.79
CA GLY A 73 4.59 -7.73 -13.33
C GLY A 73 5.36 -8.44 -14.44
N PRO A 74 5.79 -9.70 -14.26
CA PRO A 74 6.51 -10.46 -15.30
C PRO A 74 5.69 -10.68 -16.59
N GLU A 75 4.42 -11.03 -16.47
CA GLU A 75 3.52 -11.24 -17.61
C GLU A 75 3.32 -9.93 -18.40
N LEU A 76 3.08 -8.83 -17.68
CA LEU A 76 2.86 -7.52 -18.31
C LEU A 76 4.15 -6.92 -18.88
N ARG A 77 5.31 -7.23 -18.28
CA ARG A 77 6.61 -6.92 -18.85
C ARG A 77 6.77 -7.56 -20.24
N GLU A 78 6.49 -8.83 -20.35
CA GLU A 78 6.58 -9.56 -21.63
C GLU A 78 5.58 -8.99 -22.65
N ARG A 79 4.33 -8.78 -22.24
CA ARG A 79 3.26 -8.26 -23.09
C ARG A 79 3.59 -6.90 -23.70
N PHE A 80 4.08 -5.97 -22.87
CA PHE A 80 4.27 -4.57 -23.29
C PHE A 80 5.70 -4.22 -23.68
N GLY A 81 6.66 -5.13 -23.46
CA GLY A 81 8.08 -4.83 -23.63
C GLY A 81 8.58 -3.75 -22.63
N ALA A 82 7.90 -3.62 -21.49
CA ALA A 82 8.26 -2.66 -20.45
C ALA A 82 9.46 -3.15 -19.64
N ARG A 83 10.22 -2.24 -19.01
CA ARG A 83 11.24 -2.60 -18.02
C ARG A 83 10.57 -2.91 -16.69
N LEU A 84 10.96 -4.00 -16.04
CA LEU A 84 10.49 -4.38 -14.70
C LEU A 84 11.60 -4.12 -13.68
N VAL A 85 11.30 -3.29 -12.67
CA VAL A 85 12.24 -2.95 -11.61
C VAL A 85 11.66 -3.24 -10.23
N VAL A 86 12.53 -3.67 -9.31
CA VAL A 86 12.17 -4.07 -7.95
C VAL A 86 13.08 -3.40 -6.92
N PRO A 87 12.69 -3.29 -5.65
CA PRO A 87 13.59 -2.80 -4.61
C PRO A 87 14.86 -3.67 -4.51
N ALA A 88 16.03 -3.05 -4.46
CA ALA A 88 17.31 -3.77 -4.38
C ALA A 88 17.38 -4.70 -3.15
N ALA A 89 16.84 -4.25 -2.02
CA ALA A 89 16.81 -5.05 -0.79
C ALA A 89 15.87 -6.27 -0.85
N ASP A 90 14.97 -6.32 -1.84
CA ASP A 90 14.07 -7.45 -2.08
C ASP A 90 14.48 -8.33 -3.26
N ALA A 91 15.56 -8.01 -3.96
CA ALA A 91 15.96 -8.73 -5.19
C ALA A 91 16.11 -10.25 -4.98
N GLU A 92 16.71 -10.66 -3.85
CA GLU A 92 16.87 -12.08 -3.51
C GLU A 92 15.56 -12.78 -3.08
N ARG A 93 14.50 -12.02 -2.86
CA ARG A 93 13.16 -12.52 -2.52
C ARG A 93 12.27 -12.75 -3.74
N ILE A 94 12.71 -12.30 -4.91
CA ILE A 94 12.01 -12.56 -6.17
C ILE A 94 12.13 -14.06 -6.47
N PRO A 95 11.00 -14.75 -6.78
CA PRO A 95 11.05 -16.16 -7.12
C PRO A 95 12.02 -16.43 -8.29
N ALA A 96 12.80 -17.53 -8.18
CA ALA A 96 13.87 -17.84 -9.13
C ALA A 96 13.40 -17.89 -10.58
N GLU A 97 12.16 -18.35 -10.83
CA GLU A 97 11.54 -18.41 -12.15
C GLU A 97 11.33 -17.02 -12.79
N PHE A 98 11.28 -15.95 -11.98
CA PHE A 98 11.10 -14.57 -12.45
C PHE A 98 12.37 -13.72 -12.34
N ALA A 99 13.43 -14.21 -11.69
CA ALA A 99 14.66 -13.45 -11.49
C ALA A 99 15.27 -12.95 -12.80
N GLY A 100 15.22 -13.74 -13.87
CA GLY A 100 15.69 -13.36 -15.20
C GLY A 100 14.79 -12.36 -15.95
N GLN A 101 13.65 -12.00 -15.38
CA GLN A 101 12.71 -11.04 -15.96
C GLN A 101 12.79 -9.66 -15.28
N VAL A 102 13.60 -9.52 -14.24
CA VAL A 102 13.86 -8.24 -13.58
C VAL A 102 14.97 -7.50 -14.32
N ASP A 103 14.66 -6.31 -14.83
CA ASP A 103 15.59 -5.51 -15.66
C ASP A 103 16.45 -4.56 -14.83
N GLY A 104 16.14 -4.39 -13.53
CA GLY A 104 16.91 -3.53 -12.65
C GLY A 104 16.32 -3.45 -11.25
N SER A 105 17.02 -2.74 -10.39
CA SER A 105 16.60 -2.50 -9.02
C SER A 105 16.76 -1.03 -8.66
N PHE A 106 16.13 -0.62 -7.58
CA PHE A 106 16.19 0.74 -7.05
C PHE A 106 16.32 0.72 -5.52
N ALA A 107 16.76 1.84 -4.96
CA ALA A 107 16.95 2.03 -3.53
C ALA A 107 16.27 3.31 -3.01
N PRO A 108 16.00 3.39 -1.71
CA PRO A 108 15.51 4.63 -1.10
C PRO A 108 16.40 5.84 -1.41
N GLY A 109 15.77 6.98 -1.70
CA GLY A 109 16.43 8.22 -2.08
C GLY A 109 16.68 8.38 -3.59
N GLU A 110 16.46 7.35 -4.39
CA GLU A 110 16.49 7.45 -5.84
C GLU A 110 15.20 8.06 -6.40
N THR A 111 15.24 8.42 -7.67
CA THR A 111 14.09 8.91 -8.44
C THR A 111 13.81 7.99 -9.62
N LEU A 112 12.59 7.49 -9.72
CA LEU A 112 12.12 6.66 -10.82
C LEU A 112 11.01 7.38 -11.59
N ALA A 113 11.24 7.70 -12.85
CA ALA A 113 10.25 8.39 -13.70
C ALA A 113 9.61 9.63 -13.02
N GLY A 114 10.38 10.38 -12.25
CA GLY A 114 9.91 11.55 -11.50
C GLY A 114 9.30 11.26 -10.12
N LEU A 115 9.25 10.00 -9.70
CA LEU A 115 8.79 9.59 -8.37
C LEU A 115 9.97 9.44 -7.42
N GLU A 116 9.92 10.09 -6.26
CA GLU A 116 10.89 9.87 -5.17
C GLU A 116 10.64 8.52 -4.51
N VAL A 117 11.68 7.72 -4.34
CA VAL A 117 11.63 6.43 -3.62
C VAL A 117 11.81 6.67 -2.13
N ILE A 118 10.77 6.38 -1.35
CA ILE A 118 10.75 6.52 0.10
C ILE A 118 10.87 5.14 0.73
N GLY A 119 11.98 4.88 1.42
CA GLY A 119 12.16 3.63 2.16
C GLY A 119 11.26 3.58 3.39
N LEU A 120 10.59 2.45 3.60
CA LEU A 120 9.73 2.20 4.76
C LEU A 120 10.40 1.16 5.67
N ALA A 121 10.88 1.61 6.82
CA ALA A 121 11.66 0.76 7.73
C ALA A 121 10.80 -0.27 8.47
N ASP A 122 11.43 -1.39 8.81
CA ASP A 122 10.86 -2.47 9.63
C ASP A 122 9.55 -3.09 9.09
N GLN A 123 9.31 -2.97 7.78
CA GLN A 123 8.13 -3.54 7.15
C GLN A 123 8.26 -5.06 6.92
N LYS A 124 7.23 -5.66 6.34
CA LYS A 124 7.15 -7.10 6.02
C LYS A 124 8.31 -7.58 5.15
N THR A 125 8.77 -6.74 4.25
CA THR A 125 9.98 -6.99 3.45
C THR A 125 11.00 -5.86 3.64
N PRO A 126 12.30 -6.14 3.52
CA PRO A 126 13.33 -5.11 3.70
C PRO A 126 13.33 -4.05 2.60
N GLY A 127 12.74 -4.36 1.43
CA GLY A 127 12.66 -3.47 0.28
C GLY A 127 11.36 -2.66 0.20
N GLU A 128 10.48 -2.76 1.20
CA GLU A 128 9.22 -2.02 1.19
C GLU A 128 9.43 -0.54 0.93
N SER A 129 8.81 -0.02 -0.11
CA SER A 129 9.02 1.34 -0.58
C SER A 129 7.73 2.04 -0.92
N GLY A 130 7.64 3.33 -0.56
CA GLY A 130 6.65 4.24 -1.08
C GLY A 130 7.21 4.99 -2.30
N LEU A 131 6.35 5.37 -3.22
CA LEU A 131 6.68 6.20 -4.38
C LEU A 131 5.92 7.52 -4.26
N TYR A 132 6.68 8.61 -4.14
CA TYR A 132 6.11 9.95 -3.94
C TYR A 132 6.27 10.82 -5.19
N ASP A 133 5.15 11.36 -5.68
CA ASP A 133 5.14 12.38 -6.73
C ASP A 133 4.97 13.76 -6.07
N PRO A 134 6.04 14.57 -5.99
CA PRO A 134 5.97 15.86 -5.32
C PRO A 134 5.11 16.88 -6.08
N ALA A 135 5.03 16.77 -7.42
CA ALA A 135 4.24 17.68 -8.23
C ALA A 135 2.73 17.50 -8.02
N ARG A 136 2.29 16.25 -7.83
CA ARG A 136 0.90 15.90 -7.56
C ARG A 136 0.58 15.78 -6.06
N GLN A 137 1.61 15.81 -5.19
CA GLN A 137 1.49 15.50 -3.75
C GLN A 137 0.80 14.14 -3.56
N LEU A 138 1.22 13.18 -4.38
CA LEU A 138 0.67 11.83 -4.46
C LEU A 138 1.68 10.85 -3.84
N MET A 139 1.23 10.06 -2.87
CA MET A 139 1.98 8.93 -2.33
C MET A 139 1.33 7.64 -2.79
N ILE A 140 2.15 6.71 -3.29
CA ILE A 140 1.73 5.36 -3.69
C ILE A 140 2.46 4.38 -2.78
N LEU A 141 1.71 3.53 -2.09
CA LEU A 141 2.23 2.48 -1.23
C LEU A 141 1.74 1.11 -1.72
N GLY A 142 2.54 0.08 -1.45
CA GLY A 142 2.12 -1.31 -1.56
C GLY A 142 1.15 -1.72 -0.44
N ASP A 143 1.54 -2.71 0.35
CA ASP A 143 0.76 -3.20 1.51
C ASP A 143 1.36 -2.80 2.87
N ALA A 144 2.23 -1.78 2.89
CA ALA A 144 2.70 -1.16 4.13
C ALA A 144 1.57 -0.53 4.94
N LEU A 145 0.56 0.01 4.24
CA LEU A 145 -0.72 0.44 4.82
C LEU A 145 -1.87 -0.14 4.00
N ILE A 146 -2.93 -0.50 4.69
CA ILE A 146 -4.19 -0.99 4.10
C ILE A 146 -5.29 0.02 4.37
N GLY A 147 -5.99 0.42 3.32
CA GLY A 147 -7.16 1.27 3.43
C GLY A 147 -8.40 0.47 3.78
N THR A 148 -9.09 0.87 4.86
CA THR A 148 -10.35 0.29 5.26
C THR A 148 -11.52 1.23 4.97
N PRO A 149 -12.76 0.72 4.89
CA PRO A 149 -13.92 1.56 4.66
C PRO A 149 -13.99 2.75 5.63
N GLY A 150 -14.43 3.90 5.12
CA GLY A 150 -14.52 5.11 5.91
C GLY A 150 -13.22 5.93 6.00
N GLY A 151 -12.16 5.53 5.27
CA GLY A 151 -10.91 6.28 5.20
C GLY A 151 -9.94 5.98 6.34
N ALA A 152 -10.18 4.92 7.12
CA ALA A 152 -9.23 4.49 8.14
C ALA A 152 -8.07 3.70 7.54
N LEU A 153 -6.91 3.76 8.19
CA LEU A 153 -5.70 3.05 7.81
C LEU A 153 -5.37 1.96 8.83
N SER A 154 -4.84 0.84 8.36
CA SER A 154 -4.38 -0.24 9.22
C SER A 154 -3.09 -0.87 8.69
N LEU A 155 -2.36 -1.56 9.58
CA LEU A 155 -1.32 -2.49 9.18
C LEU A 155 -1.94 -3.83 8.75
N LEU A 156 -1.13 -4.66 8.09
CA LEU A 156 -1.35 -6.09 8.02
C LEU A 156 -1.41 -6.70 9.43
N PRO A 157 -1.92 -7.93 9.60
CA PRO A 157 -1.89 -8.60 10.89
C PRO A 157 -0.47 -8.66 11.49
N ASP A 158 -0.36 -8.49 12.81
CA ASP A 158 0.92 -8.43 13.55
C ASP A 158 1.87 -9.58 13.22
N ALA A 159 1.34 -10.78 12.99
CA ALA A 159 2.13 -11.95 12.60
C ALA A 159 2.89 -11.81 11.27
N LYS A 160 2.64 -10.74 10.51
CA LYS A 160 3.36 -10.43 9.27
C LYS A 160 4.65 -9.63 9.49
N PHE A 161 4.87 -9.11 10.69
CA PHE A 161 6.01 -8.27 11.03
C PHE A 161 6.89 -8.95 12.05
N ALA A 162 8.20 -8.68 11.99
CA ALA A 162 9.12 -9.08 13.05
C ALA A 162 8.84 -8.29 14.34
N ASP A 163 8.45 -7.02 14.21
CA ASP A 163 8.07 -6.12 15.30
C ASP A 163 7.01 -5.13 14.78
N PRO A 164 5.72 -5.34 15.07
CA PRO A 164 4.65 -4.48 14.60
C PRO A 164 4.75 -3.02 15.08
N ALA A 165 5.32 -2.80 16.27
CA ALA A 165 5.49 -1.46 16.81
C ALA A 165 6.56 -0.69 16.01
N LYS A 166 7.68 -1.35 15.67
CA LYS A 166 8.70 -0.77 14.78
C LYS A 166 8.18 -0.55 13.38
N ALA A 167 7.41 -1.49 12.83
CA ALA A 167 6.79 -1.33 11.52
C ALA A 167 5.89 -0.09 11.48
N ARG A 168 5.05 0.11 12.51
CA ARG A 168 4.25 1.33 12.66
C ARG A 168 5.12 2.58 12.77
N ALA A 169 6.19 2.55 13.57
CA ALA A 169 7.10 3.68 13.73
C ALA A 169 7.82 4.02 12.42
N GLY A 170 8.23 3.02 11.63
CA GLY A 170 8.88 3.20 10.33
C GLY A 170 8.05 3.95 9.30
N LEU A 171 6.72 3.94 9.45
CA LEU A 171 5.81 4.68 8.57
C LEU A 171 5.71 6.18 8.93
N ARG A 172 6.31 6.66 10.03
CA ARG A 172 6.26 8.08 10.40
C ARG A 172 6.91 8.99 9.37
N VAL A 173 7.81 8.47 8.54
CA VAL A 173 8.40 9.18 7.39
C VAL A 173 7.34 9.75 6.44
N LEU A 174 6.15 9.16 6.38
CA LEU A 174 5.02 9.67 5.59
C LEU A 174 4.51 11.02 6.07
N LEU A 175 4.67 11.35 7.36
CA LEU A 175 4.29 12.65 7.92
C LEU A 175 5.25 13.80 7.53
N GLU A 176 6.42 13.47 6.98
CA GLU A 176 7.40 14.44 6.51
C GLU A 176 7.08 14.98 5.11
N ARG A 177 6.06 14.44 4.47
CA ARG A 177 5.62 14.83 3.12
C ARG A 177 4.23 15.46 3.16
N GLU A 178 4.00 16.40 2.25
CA GLU A 178 2.66 16.90 1.99
C GLU A 178 1.95 15.93 1.05
N ILE A 179 1.03 15.12 1.56
CA ILE A 179 0.32 14.09 0.81
C ILE A 179 -1.15 14.51 0.70
N LYS A 180 -1.60 14.82 -0.52
CA LYS A 180 -3.01 15.10 -0.82
C LYS A 180 -3.78 13.84 -1.19
N THR A 181 -3.10 12.94 -1.91
CA THR A 181 -3.67 11.67 -2.34
C THR A 181 -2.76 10.54 -1.87
N LEU A 182 -3.33 9.56 -1.20
CA LEU A 182 -2.66 8.33 -0.80
C LEU A 182 -3.27 7.16 -1.55
N VAL A 183 -2.51 6.59 -2.48
CA VAL A 183 -2.90 5.40 -3.24
C VAL A 183 -2.30 4.18 -2.58
N LEU A 184 -3.13 3.16 -2.36
CA LEU A 184 -2.77 1.96 -1.64
C LEU A 184 -2.87 0.72 -2.54
N GLY A 185 -1.89 -0.14 -2.47
CA GLY A 185 -1.87 -1.42 -3.16
C GLY A 185 -2.94 -2.39 -2.67
N ASP A 186 -3.44 -2.16 -1.45
CA ASP A 186 -4.50 -2.96 -0.84
C ASP A 186 -5.56 -2.08 -0.16
N GLY A 187 -6.84 -2.32 -0.49
CA GLY A 187 -7.97 -1.64 0.13
C GLY A 187 -8.33 -0.28 -0.50
N GLU A 188 -8.88 0.63 0.29
CA GLU A 188 -9.38 1.92 -0.19
C GLU A 188 -8.32 3.01 -0.15
N SER A 189 -8.04 3.63 -1.30
CA SER A 189 -7.16 4.78 -1.42
C SER A 189 -7.86 6.06 -0.96
N LEU A 190 -7.09 7.03 -0.44
CA LEU A 190 -7.61 8.30 0.07
C LEU A 190 -7.26 9.46 -0.87
N GLN A 191 -8.27 10.19 -1.33
CA GLN A 191 -8.12 11.39 -2.16
C GLN A 191 -8.27 12.70 -1.36
N ARG A 192 -8.51 12.61 -0.05
CA ARG A 192 -8.65 13.74 0.89
C ARG A 192 -8.51 13.23 2.32
N GLY A 193 -8.24 14.15 3.26
CA GLY A 193 -8.10 13.80 4.67
C GLY A 193 -6.91 12.89 4.98
N VAL A 194 -5.93 12.78 4.08
CA VAL A 194 -4.79 11.87 4.22
C VAL A 194 -4.01 12.14 5.50
N ARG A 195 -3.73 13.43 5.79
CA ARG A 195 -2.98 13.79 6.99
C ARG A 195 -3.71 13.41 8.27
N ASP A 196 -5.02 13.63 8.32
CA ASP A 196 -5.84 13.29 9.49
C ASP A 196 -5.92 11.76 9.67
N ALA A 197 -6.06 11.01 8.57
CA ALA A 197 -6.03 9.55 8.59
C ALA A 197 -4.67 9.01 9.08
N LEU A 198 -3.55 9.57 8.60
CA LEU A 198 -2.21 9.23 9.08
C LEU A 198 -2.04 9.58 10.56
N LEU A 199 -2.45 10.76 10.98
CA LEU A 199 -2.38 11.16 12.39
C LEU A 199 -3.24 10.26 13.29
N SER A 200 -4.42 9.88 12.82
CA SER A 200 -5.28 8.92 13.52
C SER A 200 -4.63 7.53 13.62
N PHE A 201 -4.00 7.07 12.53
CA PHE A 201 -3.27 5.81 12.52
C PHE A 201 -2.11 5.81 13.53
N PHE A 202 -1.40 6.94 13.69
CA PHE A 202 -0.27 7.06 14.63
C PHE A 202 -0.66 7.43 16.06
N ARG A 203 -1.92 7.79 16.34
CA ARG A 203 -2.36 7.94 17.71
C ARG A 203 -2.19 6.60 18.41
N GLU A 204 -1.39 6.58 19.48
CA GLU A 204 -1.38 5.46 20.38
C GLU A 204 -2.81 5.35 20.91
N VAL A 205 -3.43 4.20 20.71
CA VAL A 205 -4.62 3.86 21.48
C VAL A 205 -4.11 3.88 22.91
N PRO A 206 -4.64 4.69 23.81
CA PRO A 206 -4.26 4.61 25.22
C PRO A 206 -4.37 3.15 25.61
N GLU A 207 -3.36 2.60 26.30
CA GLU A 207 -3.53 1.30 26.95
C GLU A 207 -4.80 1.43 27.78
N VAL A 208 -5.89 0.87 27.30
CA VAL A 208 -7.10 0.77 28.08
C VAL A 208 -6.74 -0.23 29.16
N GLU A 209 -6.43 0.26 30.36
CA GLU A 209 -6.27 -0.57 31.53
C GLU A 209 -7.60 -1.30 31.69
N LEU A 210 -7.60 -2.58 31.35
CA LEU A 210 -8.77 -3.45 31.53
C LEU A 210 -8.98 -3.62 33.02
N VAL A 211 -9.74 -2.70 33.63
CA VAL A 211 -10.16 -2.84 35.00
C VAL A 211 -11.26 -3.89 35.02
N GLU A 212 -10.96 -4.99 35.69
CA GLU A 212 -11.96 -6.01 35.97
C GLU A 212 -12.99 -5.40 36.95
N VAL A 213 -14.15 -5.00 36.42
CA VAL A 213 -15.22 -4.48 37.26
C VAL A 213 -15.97 -5.66 37.85
N GLU A 214 -15.70 -6.00 39.12
CA GLU A 214 -16.56 -6.90 39.89
C GLU A 214 -17.96 -6.27 40.00
N HIS A 215 -18.91 -6.80 39.24
CA HIS A 215 -20.30 -6.41 39.38
C HIS A 215 -20.83 -6.89 40.72
N GLY A 216 -20.92 -5.98 41.66
CA GLY A 216 -21.64 -6.17 42.90
C GLY A 216 -23.14 -6.39 42.63
N ARG A 217 -23.59 -7.63 42.84
CA ARG A 217 -24.98 -8.05 43.08
C ARG A 217 -26.03 -7.82 41.98
N GLY A 218 -26.05 -8.70 41.02
CA GLY A 218 -27.24 -9.08 40.28
C GLY A 218 -27.27 -10.62 40.18
N PRO A 219 -28.45 -11.26 40.24
CA PRO A 219 -28.55 -12.71 40.29
C PRO A 219 -28.40 -13.27 38.91
N LYS A 220 -27.19 -13.76 38.57
CA LYS A 220 -26.97 -14.92 37.69
C LYS A 220 -25.48 -15.20 37.54
N GLU A 221 -25.14 -16.39 37.90
CA GLU A 221 -23.84 -17.01 37.69
C GLU A 221 -23.40 -16.99 36.21
N GLY A 222 -22.17 -16.62 35.92
CA GLY A 222 -21.45 -17.19 34.79
C GLY A 222 -21.30 -16.36 33.54
N ALA A 223 -21.21 -15.01 33.57
CA ALA A 223 -20.79 -14.26 32.42
C ALA A 223 -19.79 -13.13 32.82
N ALA A 224 -18.52 -13.36 32.57
CA ALA A 224 -17.54 -12.27 32.51
C ALA A 224 -17.79 -11.46 31.23
N GLY A 225 -18.30 -10.24 31.39
CA GLY A 225 -18.47 -9.31 30.29
C GLY A 225 -17.39 -8.24 30.34
N TRP A 226 -16.80 -7.94 29.20
CA TRP A 226 -15.85 -6.85 29.03
C TRP A 226 -16.59 -5.58 28.62
N TYR A 227 -16.35 -4.48 29.30
CA TYR A 227 -16.92 -3.17 28.98
C TYR A 227 -15.80 -2.17 28.71
N VAL A 228 -15.93 -1.41 27.63
CA VAL A 228 -15.07 -0.25 27.34
C VAL A 228 -15.72 0.98 27.98
N LEU A 229 -15.04 1.57 28.96
CA LEU A 229 -15.43 2.86 29.51
C LEU A 229 -14.71 3.96 28.69
N ASN A 230 -15.48 4.79 27.99
CA ASN A 230 -14.96 6.07 27.51
C ASN A 230 -14.75 7.00 28.70
N LEU A 231 -13.49 7.41 28.94
CA LEU A 231 -13.12 8.36 29.99
C LEU A 231 -12.98 9.78 29.43
N ASP A 232 -13.84 10.19 28.51
CA ASP A 232 -13.95 11.59 28.07
C ASP A 232 -15.36 12.10 28.41
N GLU A 233 -15.54 12.55 29.63
CA GLU A 233 -16.44 13.59 30.05
C GLU A 233 -15.74 14.52 31.05
#